data_b9daed08b2b984a70031cd43cc032bdc
#
_entry.id   b9daed08b2b984a70031cd43cc032bdc
#
_cell.length_a   1.000
_cell.length_b   1.000
_cell.length_c   1.000
_cell.angle_alpha   90.00
_cell.angle_beta   90.00
_cell.angle_gamma   90.00
#
_symmetry.space_group_name_H-M   'P 1'
#
loop_
_entity.id
_entity.type
_entity.pdbx_description
1 polymer ?
#
loop_
_entity_poly.entity_id
_entity_poly.type
_entity_poly.pdbx_seq_one_letter_code
_entity_poly.pdbx_strand_id
1 'polypeptide(L)'
;MDGEMNYNMTKNYAKCLEKGLQFQDFITDVLIKELGISLSTYNSKKFQYLKGENKQGFEIKFDDKFKITKNIYIEIAEKSNPKNYEYVKSGIYRNDNTWLYLIGDYECIYIFSKKHLQLMHNMNKYKLVQTSTSQGFLVPEQECNKYSINKIIINQ
;
A
#
# COMPACT_ATOMS: atom_id res chain seq x y z
N MET A 1 24.92 -15.75 16.07
CA MET A 1 24.16 -14.48 16.08
C MET A 1 23.60 -14.09 14.72
N ASP A 2 24.37 -14.23 13.65
CA ASP A 2 23.87 -13.83 12.31
C ASP A 2 22.77 -14.74 11.73
N GLY A 3 22.67 -15.98 12.15
CA GLY A 3 21.68 -16.95 11.68
C GLY A 3 20.27 -16.72 12.24
N GLU A 4 20.15 -16.33 13.51
CA GLU A 4 18.85 -16.10 14.16
C GLU A 4 18.20 -14.79 13.72
N MET A 5 19.03 -13.76 13.45
CA MET A 5 18.54 -12.46 12.98
C MET A 5 18.00 -12.57 11.54
N ASN A 6 18.64 -13.35 10.69
CA ASN A 6 18.17 -13.61 9.31
C ASN A 6 16.90 -14.47 9.28
N TYR A 7 16.79 -15.47 10.16
CA TYR A 7 15.61 -16.32 10.25
C TYR A 7 14.37 -15.54 10.72
N ASN A 8 14.53 -14.67 11.71
CA ASN A 8 13.44 -13.84 12.21
C ASN A 8 12.99 -12.76 11.20
N MET A 9 13.91 -12.19 10.43
CA MET A 9 13.58 -11.24 9.36
C MET A 9 12.81 -11.91 8.22
N THR A 10 13.20 -13.09 7.77
CA THR A 10 12.50 -13.84 6.72
C THR A 10 11.12 -14.29 7.17
N LYS A 11 10.97 -14.70 8.43
CA LYS A 11 9.69 -15.09 9.01
C LYS A 11 8.73 -13.91 9.15
N ASN A 12 9.21 -12.75 9.59
CA ASN A 12 8.41 -11.52 9.66
C ASN A 12 8.00 -11.03 8.27
N TYR A 13 8.88 -11.09 7.28
CA TYR A 13 8.58 -10.73 5.91
C TYR A 13 7.49 -11.64 5.32
N ALA A 14 7.63 -12.95 5.47
CA ALA A 14 6.63 -13.92 5.00
C ALA A 14 5.26 -13.69 5.65
N LYS A 15 5.23 -13.38 6.95
CA LYS A 15 3.99 -13.08 7.69
C LYS A 15 3.33 -11.79 7.20
N CYS A 16 4.11 -10.74 6.94
CA CYS A 16 3.59 -9.48 6.39
C CYS A 16 3.04 -9.67 4.97
N LEU A 17 3.74 -10.45 4.15
CA LEU A 17 3.29 -10.79 2.80
C LEU A 17 1.97 -11.56 2.82
N GLU A 18 1.85 -12.55 3.68
CA GLU A 18 0.62 -13.33 3.84
C GLU A 18 -0.56 -12.46 4.26
N LYS A 19 -0.37 -11.59 5.25
CA LYS A 19 -1.40 -10.62 5.68
C LYS A 19 -1.84 -9.71 4.53
N GLY A 20 -0.90 -9.21 3.74
CA GLY A 20 -1.16 -8.38 2.57
C GLY A 20 -1.98 -9.11 1.51
N LEU A 21 -1.65 -10.37 1.22
CA LEU A 21 -2.38 -11.19 0.25
C LEU A 21 -3.80 -11.53 0.72
N GLN A 22 -3.98 -11.88 1.98
CA GLN A 22 -5.31 -12.13 2.57
C GLN A 22 -6.19 -10.87 2.52
N PHE A 23 -5.62 -9.73 2.82
CA PHE A 23 -6.32 -8.45 2.72
C PHE A 23 -6.69 -8.11 1.28
N GLN A 24 -5.78 -8.36 0.34
CA GLN A 24 -6.03 -8.15 -1.09
C GLN A 24 -7.21 -9.00 -1.59
N ASP A 25 -7.27 -10.28 -1.22
CA ASP A 25 -8.37 -11.17 -1.56
C ASP A 25 -9.70 -10.67 -0.97
N PHE A 26 -9.68 -10.25 0.29
CA PHE A 26 -10.85 -9.68 0.96
C PHE A 26 -11.36 -8.42 0.26
N ILE A 27 -10.49 -7.49 -0.10
CA ILE A 27 -10.88 -6.25 -0.80
C ILE A 27 -11.36 -6.54 -2.22
N THR A 28 -10.79 -7.52 -2.89
CA THR A 28 -11.27 -7.97 -4.21
C THR A 28 -12.74 -8.38 -4.15
N ASP A 29 -13.15 -9.14 -3.12
CA ASP A 29 -14.54 -9.51 -2.90
C ASP A 29 -15.43 -8.29 -2.57
N VAL A 30 -14.94 -7.36 -1.76
CA VAL A 30 -15.65 -6.11 -1.44
C VAL A 30 -15.90 -5.28 -2.70
N LEU A 31 -14.90 -5.16 -3.58
CA LEU A 31 -15.04 -4.40 -4.84
C LEU A 31 -16.11 -4.98 -5.75
N ILE A 32 -16.22 -6.31 -5.84
CA ILE A 32 -17.27 -6.96 -6.61
C ILE A 32 -18.65 -6.66 -6.00
N LYS A 33 -18.78 -6.84 -4.69
CA LYS A 33 -20.07 -6.70 -3.98
C LYS A 33 -20.57 -5.25 -3.92
N GLU A 34 -19.66 -4.32 -3.60
CA GLU A 34 -20.02 -2.92 -3.36
C GLU A 34 -20.03 -2.06 -4.62
N LEU A 35 -19.11 -2.33 -5.56
CA LEU A 35 -18.92 -1.50 -6.75
C LEU A 35 -19.10 -2.24 -8.07
N GLY A 36 -19.30 -3.55 -8.06
CA GLY A 36 -19.39 -4.38 -9.27
C GLY A 36 -18.10 -4.42 -10.06
N ILE A 37 -16.95 -4.17 -9.43
CA ILE A 37 -15.64 -4.15 -10.07
C ILE A 37 -14.96 -5.50 -9.84
N SER A 38 -14.60 -6.17 -10.94
CA SER A 38 -13.78 -7.39 -10.93
C SER A 38 -12.34 -7.07 -11.30
N LEU A 39 -11.39 -7.52 -10.50
CA LEU A 39 -9.97 -7.34 -10.77
C LEU A 39 -9.40 -8.52 -11.54
N SER A 40 -8.62 -8.24 -12.60
CA SER A 40 -7.89 -9.23 -13.37
C SER A 40 -6.41 -9.12 -13.07
N THR A 41 -5.90 -10.01 -12.21
CA THR A 41 -4.48 -10.05 -11.86
C THR A 41 -3.63 -10.61 -12.99
N TYR A 42 -2.38 -10.16 -13.10
CA TYR A 42 -1.42 -10.74 -14.01
C TYR A 42 -0.93 -12.10 -13.50
N ASN A 43 -0.71 -13.05 -14.40
CA ASN A 43 -0.43 -14.45 -14.08
C ASN A 43 0.97 -14.71 -13.51
N SER A 44 1.89 -13.78 -13.58
CA SER A 44 3.24 -13.95 -13.05
C SER A 44 3.70 -12.76 -12.21
N LYS A 45 4.55 -13.02 -11.22
CA LYS A 45 5.19 -11.98 -10.41
C LYS A 45 6.01 -11.00 -11.26
N LYS A 46 6.63 -11.48 -12.35
CA LYS A 46 7.38 -10.63 -13.28
C LYS A 46 6.48 -9.60 -13.95
N PHE A 47 5.31 -10.00 -14.44
CA PHE A 47 4.36 -9.07 -15.04
C PHE A 47 3.72 -8.14 -14.01
N GLN A 48 3.44 -8.62 -12.80
CA GLN A 48 2.96 -7.78 -11.70
C GLN A 48 3.98 -6.70 -11.33
N TYR A 49 5.26 -7.03 -11.35
CA TYR A 49 6.33 -6.07 -11.09
C TYR A 49 6.48 -5.05 -12.23
N LEU A 50 6.41 -5.48 -13.48
CA LEU A 50 6.62 -4.63 -14.67
C LEU A 50 5.39 -3.82 -15.07
N LYS A 51 4.19 -4.37 -14.90
CA LYS A 51 2.92 -3.81 -15.40
C LYS A 51 2.04 -3.23 -14.30
N GLY A 52 2.06 -3.80 -13.10
CA GLY A 52 1.16 -3.52 -12.00
C GLY A 52 0.45 -4.77 -11.49
N GLU A 53 -0.28 -4.66 -10.39
CA GLU A 53 -0.90 -5.83 -9.74
C GLU A 53 -2.04 -6.44 -10.57
N ASN A 54 -2.81 -5.62 -11.25
CA ASN A 54 -3.96 -6.02 -12.06
C ASN A 54 -4.14 -5.13 -13.28
N LYS A 55 -4.95 -5.60 -14.22
CA LYS A 55 -5.22 -4.88 -15.47
C LYS A 55 -6.00 -3.58 -15.27
N GLN A 56 -6.75 -3.47 -14.17
CA GLN A 56 -7.52 -2.28 -13.82
C GLN A 56 -6.67 -1.13 -13.28
N GLY A 57 -5.43 -1.41 -12.90
CA GLY A 57 -4.51 -0.42 -12.35
C GLY A 57 -4.83 -0.01 -10.90
N PHE A 58 -5.35 -0.94 -10.10
CA PHE A 58 -5.65 -0.76 -8.68
C PHE A 58 -4.56 -1.40 -7.85
N GLU A 59 -4.03 -0.66 -6.90
CA GLU A 59 -3.12 -1.19 -5.89
C GLU A 59 -3.82 -1.22 -4.53
N ILE A 60 -3.82 -2.40 -3.90
CA ILE A 60 -4.47 -2.63 -2.61
C ILE A 60 -3.37 -2.73 -1.55
N LYS A 61 -3.45 -1.87 -0.53
CA LYS A 61 -2.50 -1.81 0.58
C LYS A 61 -3.22 -1.96 1.91
N PHE A 62 -2.77 -2.95 2.69
CA PHE A 62 -3.20 -3.14 4.07
C PHE A 62 -2.38 -2.26 5.01
N ASP A 63 -3.05 -1.36 5.73
CA ASP A 63 -2.44 -0.56 6.79
C ASP A 63 -2.97 -1.04 8.15
N ASP A 64 -2.29 -2.01 8.75
CA ASP A 64 -2.67 -2.62 10.02
C ASP A 64 -2.50 -1.68 11.22
N LYS A 65 -1.82 -0.55 11.04
CA LYS A 65 -1.60 0.47 12.07
C LYS A 65 -2.65 1.57 12.06
N PHE A 66 -3.40 1.71 10.97
CA PHE A 66 -4.36 2.80 10.80
C PHE A 66 -5.38 2.90 11.94
N LYS A 67 -5.91 1.78 12.41
CA LYS A 67 -6.89 1.74 13.52
C LYS A 67 -6.37 2.40 14.80
N ILE A 68 -5.07 2.28 15.05
CA ILE A 68 -4.40 2.82 16.25
C ILE A 68 -3.89 4.23 16.01
N THR A 69 -3.17 4.44 14.91
CA THR A 69 -2.45 5.69 14.64
C THR A 69 -3.34 6.79 14.05
N LYS A 70 -4.47 6.41 13.42
CA LYS A 70 -5.32 7.30 12.64
C LYS A 70 -4.57 8.02 11.52
N ASN A 71 -3.52 7.38 11.00
CA ASN A 71 -2.74 7.84 9.87
C ASN A 71 -2.58 6.72 8.86
N ILE A 72 -2.76 7.03 7.59
CA ILE A 72 -2.43 6.16 6.47
C ILE A 72 -0.98 6.40 6.06
N TYR A 73 -0.22 5.33 5.90
CA TYR A 73 1.16 5.38 5.40
C TYR A 73 1.19 5.28 3.88
N ILE A 74 1.82 6.27 3.23
CA ILE A 74 1.99 6.31 1.78
C ILE A 74 3.48 6.14 1.45
N GLU A 75 3.81 5.02 0.80
CA GLU A 75 5.19 4.72 0.41
C GLU A 75 5.65 5.54 -0.80
N ILE A 76 6.87 6.07 -0.72
CA ILE A 76 7.53 6.84 -1.78
C ILE A 76 8.84 6.21 -2.26
N ALA A 77 9.49 5.41 -1.43
CA ALA A 77 10.75 4.74 -1.76
C ALA A 77 10.94 3.48 -0.92
N GLU A 78 11.74 2.56 -1.40
CA GLU A 78 12.04 1.31 -0.72
C GLU A 78 13.50 0.88 -0.89
N LYS A 79 13.93 -0.04 -0.04
CA LYS A 79 15.18 -0.80 -0.18
C LYS A 79 14.86 -2.29 -0.24
N SER A 80 15.47 -3.00 -1.15
CA SER A 80 15.38 -4.47 -1.21
C SER A 80 16.08 -5.16 -0.03
N ASN A 81 17.09 -4.50 0.55
CA ASN A 81 17.84 -4.97 1.71
C ASN A 81 18.09 -3.80 2.67
N PRO A 82 17.84 -3.96 4.00
CA PRO A 82 18.14 -2.93 5.00
C PRO A 82 19.59 -2.44 5.01
N LYS A 83 20.52 -3.29 4.57
CA LYS A 83 21.95 -2.97 4.48
C LYS A 83 22.31 -2.05 3.30
N ASN A 84 21.41 -1.86 2.35
CA ASN A 84 21.63 -0.94 1.25
C ASN A 84 21.64 0.51 1.76
N TYR A 85 22.53 1.33 1.19
CA TYR A 85 22.61 2.75 1.55
C TYR A 85 21.47 3.57 0.97
N GLU A 86 21.06 3.26 -0.24
CA GLU A 86 20.11 4.07 -0.99
C GLU A 86 18.71 3.47 -1.03
N TYR A 87 17.71 4.35 -0.89
CA TYR A 87 16.32 4.05 -1.22
C TYR A 87 16.08 4.33 -2.69
N VAL A 88 15.34 3.43 -3.35
CA VAL A 88 14.87 3.62 -4.73
C VAL A 88 13.40 4.00 -4.73
N LYS A 89 13.02 4.88 -5.64
CA LYS A 89 11.61 5.29 -5.79
C LYS A 89 10.70 4.08 -5.96
N SER A 90 9.67 4.02 -5.15
CA SER A 90 8.66 2.96 -5.16
C SER A 90 7.28 3.51 -4.77
N GLY A 91 6.35 2.63 -4.47
CA GLY A 91 5.00 3.05 -4.10
C GLY A 91 4.37 3.96 -5.16
N ILE A 92 3.96 5.15 -4.75
CA ILE A 92 3.31 6.12 -5.66
C ILE A 92 4.21 6.63 -6.79
N TYR A 93 5.51 6.39 -6.73
CA TYR A 93 6.47 6.76 -7.79
C TYR A 93 6.92 5.60 -8.67
N ARG A 94 6.36 4.40 -8.44
CA ARG A 94 6.63 3.26 -9.33
C ARG A 94 6.03 3.53 -10.71
N ASN A 95 6.81 3.24 -11.74
CA ASN A 95 6.37 3.34 -13.13
C ASN A 95 5.63 2.06 -13.56
N ASP A 96 4.35 1.98 -13.22
CA ASP A 96 3.44 0.89 -13.56
C ASP A 96 2.07 1.43 -14.00
N ASN A 97 1.09 0.53 -14.23
CA ASN A 97 -0.25 0.92 -14.65
C ASN A 97 -1.14 1.44 -13.50
N THR A 98 -0.66 1.44 -12.27
CA THR A 98 -1.46 1.85 -11.11
C THR A 98 -1.86 3.32 -11.21
N TRP A 99 -3.16 3.58 -11.09
CA TRP A 99 -3.70 4.93 -11.04
C TRP A 99 -4.59 5.17 -9.82
N LEU A 100 -5.08 4.10 -9.18
CA LEU A 100 -5.83 4.14 -7.92
C LEU A 100 -5.15 3.29 -6.85
N TYR A 101 -5.09 3.85 -5.65
CA TYR A 101 -4.67 3.17 -4.43
C TYR A 101 -5.87 2.97 -3.51
N LEU A 102 -6.07 1.73 -3.06
CA LEU A 102 -7.05 1.35 -2.07
C LEU A 102 -6.29 1.00 -0.80
N ILE A 103 -6.34 1.87 0.18
CA ILE A 103 -5.53 1.76 1.39
C ILE A 103 -6.42 1.82 2.62
N GLY A 104 -6.22 0.92 3.54
CA GLY A 104 -6.94 0.90 4.80
C GLY A 104 -6.84 -0.44 5.52
N ASP A 105 -7.89 -0.79 6.22
CA ASP A 105 -8.02 -2.01 6.99
C ASP A 105 -9.34 -2.74 6.70
N TYR A 106 -9.66 -3.75 7.48
CA TYR A 106 -10.90 -4.54 7.30
C TYR A 106 -12.19 -3.79 7.63
N GLU A 107 -12.11 -2.60 8.20
CA GLU A 107 -13.26 -1.78 8.57
C GLU A 107 -13.48 -0.59 7.62
N CYS A 108 -12.39 -0.07 7.05
CA CYS A 108 -12.45 1.14 6.24
C CYS A 108 -11.35 1.16 5.17
N ILE A 109 -11.75 1.42 3.93
CA ILE A 109 -10.85 1.59 2.79
C ILE A 109 -11.00 3.01 2.23
N TYR A 110 -9.87 3.69 2.08
CA TYR A 110 -9.77 4.93 1.33
C TYR A 110 -9.30 4.67 -0.09
N ILE A 111 -9.92 5.31 -1.05
CA ILE A 111 -9.54 5.26 -2.47
C ILE A 111 -8.91 6.58 -2.85
N PHE A 112 -7.64 6.54 -3.26
CA PHE A 112 -6.90 7.72 -3.69
C PHE A 112 -6.48 7.59 -5.15
N SER A 113 -6.46 8.71 -5.86
CA SER A 113 -5.73 8.81 -7.12
C SER A 113 -4.22 8.82 -6.84
N LYS A 114 -3.45 8.00 -7.57
CA LYS A 114 -1.98 8.01 -7.51
C LYS A 114 -1.41 9.41 -7.76
N LYS A 115 -1.93 10.09 -8.77
CA LYS A 115 -1.53 11.46 -9.10
C LYS A 115 -1.79 12.43 -7.95
N HIS A 116 -2.92 12.30 -7.27
CA HIS A 116 -3.24 13.15 -6.12
C HIS A 116 -2.30 12.87 -4.94
N LEU A 117 -1.96 11.60 -4.67
CA LEU A 117 -0.97 11.26 -3.64
C LEU A 117 0.41 11.85 -3.93
N GLN A 118 0.83 11.88 -5.20
CA GLN A 118 2.07 12.55 -5.61
C GLN A 118 2.01 14.06 -5.34
N LEU A 119 0.88 14.71 -5.64
CA LEU A 119 0.68 16.13 -5.32
C LEU A 119 0.72 16.38 -3.81
N MET A 120 0.08 15.53 -3.02
CA MET A 120 0.12 15.61 -1.55
C MET A 120 1.55 15.51 -1.02
N HIS A 121 2.36 14.58 -1.53
CA HIS A 121 3.77 14.48 -1.18
C HIS A 121 4.54 15.76 -1.50
N ASN A 122 4.32 16.33 -2.67
CA ASN A 122 5.00 17.55 -3.13
C ASN A 122 4.61 18.83 -2.34
N MET A 123 3.49 18.78 -1.59
CA MET A 123 3.11 19.90 -0.70
C MET A 123 4.03 20.07 0.51
N ASN A 124 4.83 19.05 0.84
CA ASN A 124 5.79 19.04 1.95
C ASN A 124 5.19 19.34 3.34
N LYS A 125 3.89 19.13 3.52
CA LYS A 125 3.21 19.38 4.80
C LYS A 125 3.01 18.13 5.66
N TYR A 126 3.18 16.95 5.08
CA TYR A 126 2.96 15.69 5.78
C TYR A 126 4.23 15.19 6.45
N LYS A 127 4.06 14.52 7.59
CA LYS A 127 5.19 13.93 8.33
C LYS A 127 5.83 12.83 7.51
N LEU A 128 7.12 12.95 7.25
CA LEU A 128 7.93 11.89 6.64
C LEU A 128 8.31 10.83 7.67
N VAL A 129 8.26 9.58 7.26
CA VAL A 129 8.63 8.42 8.08
C VAL A 129 9.58 7.54 7.29
N GLN A 130 10.59 7.04 7.98
CA GLN A 130 11.56 6.11 7.42
C GLN A 130 11.64 4.87 8.29
N THR A 131 11.54 3.72 7.66
CA THR A 131 11.82 2.41 8.26
C THR A 131 13.14 1.86 7.72
N SER A 132 13.54 0.68 8.16
CA SER A 132 14.75 0.02 7.63
C SER A 132 14.69 -0.30 6.14
N THR A 133 13.51 -0.39 5.54
CA THR A 133 13.31 -0.81 4.14
C THR A 133 12.41 0.11 3.33
N SER A 134 11.77 1.10 3.96
CA SER A 134 10.76 1.93 3.30
C SER A 134 10.83 3.39 3.77
N GLN A 135 10.52 4.30 2.87
CA GLN A 135 10.27 5.71 3.17
C GLN A 135 8.87 6.08 2.71
N GLY A 136 8.19 6.90 3.48
CA GLY A 136 6.86 7.35 3.15
C GLY A 136 6.44 8.57 3.95
N PHE A 137 5.18 8.95 3.79
CA PHE A 137 4.57 10.03 4.57
C PHE A 137 3.25 9.57 5.18
N LEU A 138 2.87 10.24 6.24
CA LEU A 138 1.64 9.94 6.98
C LEU A 138 0.54 10.92 6.60
N VAL A 139 -0.62 10.39 6.23
CA VAL A 139 -1.82 11.17 5.94
C VAL A 139 -2.82 10.97 7.09
N PRO A 140 -3.09 12.00 7.90
CA PRO A 140 -4.07 11.90 8.97
C PRO A 140 -5.48 11.58 8.46
N GLU A 141 -6.28 10.91 9.28
CA GLU A 141 -7.65 10.50 8.94
C GLU A 141 -8.51 11.64 8.39
N GLN A 142 -8.41 12.83 8.97
CA GLN A 142 -9.12 14.02 8.50
C GLN A 142 -8.75 14.40 7.06
N GLU A 143 -7.47 14.29 6.73
CA GLU A 143 -6.97 14.56 5.38
C GLU A 143 -7.37 13.43 4.42
N CYS A 144 -7.39 12.18 4.90
CA CYS A 144 -7.93 11.05 4.12
C CYS A 144 -9.40 11.27 3.76
N ASN A 145 -10.22 11.70 4.71
CA ASN A 145 -11.64 12.02 4.48
C ASN A 145 -11.83 13.16 3.48
N LYS A 146 -10.92 14.12 3.47
CA LYS A 146 -11.00 15.29 2.60
C LYS A 146 -10.54 15.01 1.17
N TYR A 147 -9.46 14.23 1.00
CA TYR A 147 -8.76 14.11 -0.28
C TYR A 147 -8.89 12.75 -0.96
N SER A 148 -9.45 11.74 -0.30
CA SER A 148 -9.79 10.50 -1.00
C SER A 148 -10.90 10.73 -2.02
N ILE A 149 -10.85 9.99 -3.13
CA ILE A 149 -11.93 9.99 -4.12
C ILE A 149 -13.20 9.40 -3.52
N ASN A 150 -13.03 8.33 -2.75
CA ASN A 150 -14.10 7.63 -2.08
C ASN A 150 -13.59 6.94 -0.81
N LYS A 151 -14.54 6.59 0.06
CA LYS A 151 -14.31 5.85 1.28
C LYS A 151 -15.35 4.73 1.36
N ILE A 152 -14.88 3.50 1.52
CA ILE A 152 -15.75 2.35 1.72
C ILE A 152 -15.72 1.97 3.19
N ILE A 153 -16.86 2.04 3.86
CA ILE A 153 -17.05 1.49 5.20
C ILE A 153 -17.52 0.05 5.04
N ILE A 154 -16.76 -0.88 5.60
CA ILE A 154 -17.04 -2.31 5.49
C ILE A 154 -17.84 -2.71 6.73
N ASN A 155 -19.12 -3.00 6.52
CA ASN A 155 -19.99 -3.55 7.55
C ASN A 155 -19.78 -5.08 7.56
N GLN A 156 -19.23 -5.56 8.66
CA GLN A 156 -19.15 -7.01 8.91
C GLN A 156 -20.46 -7.54 9.48
#